data_cf7bf6271829a1e9e7eb9b6b0738b4bc
#
_entry.id   cf7bf6271829a1e9e7eb9b6b0738b4bc
#
_cell.length_a   1.000
_cell.length_b   1.000
_cell.length_c   1.000
_cell.angle_alpha   90.00
_cell.angle_beta   90.00
_cell.angle_gamma   90.00
#
_symmetry.space_group_name_H-M   'P 1'
#
loop_
_entity.id
_entity.type
_entity.pdbx_description
1 polymer ?
#
loop_
_entity_poly.entity_id
_entity_poly.type
_entity_poly.pdbx_seq_one_letter_code
_entity_poly.pdbx_strand_id
1 'polypeptide(L)'
;NQLFFYNTFTYQFNLPPFFSAAVPVLNQLKNGEYNKSPPLTSIRVLKSLAGQNFKHFAKTGEWGKDLYSDLVSGELKSSIKVETWNHQSGDEVNLPSVCNSTQSTLSAKYIRLPFSVYYSSYEDHSKFVVAYSERSSQPPIPYVCIGDINRQ
;
A
#
# COMPACT_ATOMS: atom_id res chain seq x y z
N ASN A 1 -8.51 14.30 -2.19
CA ASN A 1 -7.55 14.60 -3.27
C ASN A 1 -6.68 13.38 -3.66
N GLN A 2 -6.29 12.48 -2.71
CA GLN A 2 -5.45 11.32 -3.04
C GLN A 2 -6.10 10.39 -4.09
N LEU A 3 -7.37 10.09 -3.95
CA LEU A 3 -8.10 9.25 -4.90
C LEU A 3 -8.11 9.86 -6.32
N PHE A 4 -8.28 11.18 -6.39
CA PHE A 4 -8.27 11.91 -7.65
C PHE A 4 -6.88 12.00 -8.29
N PHE A 5 -5.81 12.13 -7.47
CA PHE A 5 -4.44 12.23 -7.97
C PHE A 5 -3.91 10.90 -8.51
N TYR A 6 -4.28 9.76 -7.89
CA TYR A 6 -3.68 8.47 -8.21
C TYR A 6 -4.62 7.53 -8.99
N ASN A 7 -5.61 8.11 -9.69
CA ASN A 7 -6.48 7.41 -10.62
C ASN A 7 -7.10 6.13 -10.03
N THR A 8 -7.66 6.25 -8.84
CA THR A 8 -8.31 5.13 -8.18
C THR A 8 -9.55 4.70 -8.98
N PHE A 9 -9.65 3.43 -9.31
CA PHE A 9 -10.81 2.89 -10.00
C PHE A 9 -12.03 2.88 -9.06
N THR A 10 -12.94 3.83 -9.27
CA THR A 10 -14.16 3.98 -8.46
C THR A 10 -15.30 3.22 -9.12
N TYR A 11 -15.62 2.04 -8.63
CA TYR A 11 -16.71 1.20 -9.15
C TYR A 11 -18.03 1.38 -8.41
N GLN A 12 -18.02 1.99 -7.23
CA GLN A 12 -19.22 2.32 -6.46
C GLN A 12 -19.08 3.70 -5.81
N PHE A 13 -20.07 4.55 -6.00
CA PHE A 13 -20.14 5.88 -5.42
C PHE A 13 -21.52 6.08 -4.78
N ASN A 14 -21.58 6.04 -3.46
CA ASN A 14 -22.82 6.18 -2.69
C ASN A 14 -22.67 7.25 -1.61
N LEU A 15 -22.64 8.50 -2.03
CA LEU A 15 -22.61 9.65 -1.12
C LEU A 15 -23.84 10.53 -1.32
N PRO A 16 -24.41 11.08 -0.24
CA PRO A 16 -25.49 12.06 -0.34
C PRO A 16 -25.08 13.27 -1.21
N PRO A 17 -26.00 13.85 -2.00
CA PRO A 17 -25.70 14.94 -2.94
C PRO A 17 -24.99 16.15 -2.33
N PHE A 18 -25.26 16.47 -1.07
CA PHE A 18 -24.63 17.61 -0.41
C PHE A 18 -23.10 17.48 -0.24
N PHE A 19 -22.57 16.25 -0.15
CA PHE A 19 -21.12 16.05 -0.12
C PHE A 19 -20.46 16.43 -1.45
N SER A 20 -21.09 16.10 -2.56
CA SER A 20 -20.58 16.47 -3.89
C SER A 20 -20.65 18.00 -4.11
N ALA A 21 -21.65 18.66 -3.56
CA ALA A 21 -21.74 20.13 -3.59
C ALA A 21 -20.64 20.78 -2.72
N ALA A 22 -20.37 20.23 -1.55
CA ALA A 22 -19.36 20.77 -0.63
C ALA A 22 -17.91 20.46 -1.06
N VAL A 23 -17.70 19.36 -1.83
CA VAL A 23 -16.37 18.90 -2.24
C VAL A 23 -16.38 18.58 -3.74
N PRO A 24 -16.14 19.57 -4.62
CA PRO A 24 -16.26 19.40 -6.09
C PRO A 24 -15.47 18.23 -6.68
N VAL A 25 -14.30 17.89 -6.11
CA VAL A 25 -13.49 16.76 -6.56
C VAL A 25 -14.22 15.41 -6.45
N LEU A 26 -15.26 15.30 -5.64
CA LEU A 26 -16.09 14.09 -5.56
C LEU A 26 -16.92 13.88 -6.84
N ASN A 27 -17.39 14.96 -7.47
CA ASN A 27 -18.07 14.85 -8.77
C ASN A 27 -17.10 14.41 -9.86
N GLN A 28 -15.89 14.92 -9.86
CA GLN A 28 -14.85 14.50 -10.80
C GLN A 28 -14.56 12.99 -10.65
N LEU A 29 -14.37 12.51 -9.42
CA LEU A 29 -14.19 11.09 -9.15
C LEU A 29 -15.40 10.23 -9.60
N LYS A 30 -16.63 10.72 -9.35
CA LYS A 30 -17.86 10.04 -9.80
C LYS A 30 -17.90 9.91 -11.32
N ASN A 31 -17.40 10.90 -12.04
CA ASN A 31 -17.34 10.92 -13.50
C ASN A 31 -16.11 10.17 -14.07
N GLY A 32 -15.30 9.54 -13.24
CA GLY A 32 -14.07 8.86 -13.67
C GLY A 32 -12.95 9.81 -14.07
N GLU A 33 -13.03 11.07 -13.66
CA GLU A 33 -11.97 12.03 -13.90
C GLU A 33 -10.82 11.85 -12.91
N TYR A 34 -9.60 12.15 -13.34
CA TYR A 34 -8.40 12.10 -12.50
C TYR A 34 -7.38 13.17 -12.92
N ASN A 35 -6.41 13.43 -12.05
CA ASN A 35 -5.33 14.35 -12.37
C ASN A 35 -4.37 13.70 -13.36
N LYS A 36 -4.14 14.35 -14.51
CA LYS A 36 -3.26 13.87 -15.60
C LYS A 36 -1.77 14.06 -15.28
N SER A 37 -1.43 14.84 -14.29
CA SER A 37 -0.03 15.14 -13.90
C SER A 37 0.12 15.14 -12.38
N PRO A 38 -0.14 14.00 -11.70
CA PRO A 38 0.00 13.91 -10.26
C PRO A 38 1.48 13.90 -9.85
N PRO A 39 1.80 14.23 -8.59
CA PRO A 39 3.12 13.92 -8.03
C PRO A 39 3.42 12.42 -8.15
N LEU A 40 4.67 12.05 -8.43
CA LEU A 40 5.06 10.64 -8.59
C LEU A 40 4.73 9.79 -7.36
N THR A 41 4.88 10.36 -6.18
CA THR A 41 4.53 9.74 -4.89
C THR A 41 3.85 10.74 -3.96
N SER A 42 3.11 10.23 -2.98
CA SER A 42 2.55 11.05 -1.91
C SER A 42 2.46 10.27 -0.60
N ILE A 43 2.83 10.96 0.48
CA ILE A 43 2.65 10.49 1.85
C ILE A 43 1.74 11.49 2.57
N ARG A 44 0.66 11.01 3.18
CA ARG A 44 -0.29 11.84 3.92
C ARG A 44 -0.67 11.20 5.24
N VAL A 45 -0.85 12.02 6.25
CA VAL A 45 -1.46 11.59 7.51
C VAL A 45 -2.96 11.86 7.41
N LEU A 46 -3.74 10.79 7.56
CA LEU A 46 -5.18 10.82 7.66
C LEU A 46 -5.55 10.62 9.14
N LYS A 47 -6.62 11.25 9.57
CA LYS A 47 -7.08 11.16 10.96
C LYS A 47 -8.54 10.69 10.99
N SER A 48 -8.81 9.65 11.78
CA SER A 48 -10.19 9.22 12.03
C SER A 48 -10.94 10.23 12.92
N LEU A 49 -12.27 10.12 12.98
CA LEU A 49 -13.08 10.91 13.90
C LEU A 49 -12.71 10.67 15.37
N ALA A 50 -12.24 9.46 15.71
CA ALA A 50 -11.77 9.13 17.04
C ALA A 50 -10.32 9.60 17.33
N GLY A 51 -9.70 10.33 16.39
CA GLY A 51 -8.37 10.89 16.57
C GLY A 51 -7.21 9.96 16.19
N GLN A 52 -7.47 8.71 15.74
CA GLN A 52 -6.44 7.79 15.30
C GLN A 52 -5.78 8.28 14.00
N ASN A 53 -4.46 8.32 13.98
CA ASN A 53 -3.70 8.66 12.79
C ASN A 53 -3.42 7.43 11.93
N PHE A 54 -3.55 7.60 10.62
CA PHE A 54 -3.17 6.66 9.58
C PHE A 54 -2.19 7.32 8.62
N LYS A 55 -1.12 6.65 8.28
CA LYS A 55 -0.19 7.12 7.25
C LYS A 55 -0.58 6.47 5.93
N HIS A 56 -0.94 7.28 4.95
CA HIS A 56 -1.34 6.85 3.61
C HIS A 56 -0.19 7.07 2.65
N PHE A 57 0.16 6.03 1.89
CA PHE A 57 1.16 6.04 0.85
C PHE A 57 0.48 5.86 -0.50
N ALA A 58 0.94 6.58 -1.51
CA ALA A 58 0.48 6.42 -2.87
C ALA A 58 1.63 6.65 -3.86
N LYS A 59 1.57 5.99 -5.01
CA LYS A 59 2.48 6.19 -6.14
C LYS A 59 1.73 6.16 -7.46
N THR A 60 2.32 6.77 -8.50
CA THR A 60 1.91 6.57 -9.90
C THR A 60 2.70 5.42 -10.51
N GLY A 61 2.18 4.82 -11.59
CA GLY A 61 2.95 3.86 -12.40
C GLY A 61 4.22 4.44 -13.00
N GLU A 62 4.19 5.73 -13.35
CA GLU A 62 5.33 6.46 -13.93
C GLU A 62 6.52 6.61 -12.99
N TRP A 63 6.32 6.42 -11.68
CA TRP A 63 7.42 6.48 -10.71
C TRP A 63 8.46 5.39 -10.94
N GLY A 64 8.07 4.24 -11.48
CA GLY A 64 8.97 3.17 -11.88
C GLY A 64 9.77 2.52 -10.74
N LYS A 65 9.31 2.64 -9.49
CA LYS A 65 9.96 2.08 -8.29
C LYS A 65 8.99 1.31 -7.43
N ASP A 66 9.52 0.43 -6.59
CA ASP A 66 8.73 -0.37 -5.65
C ASP A 66 8.19 0.48 -4.49
N LEU A 67 6.86 0.45 -4.30
CA LEU A 67 6.20 1.18 -3.22
C LEU A 67 6.79 0.82 -1.85
N TYR A 68 7.13 -0.42 -1.63
CA TYR A 68 7.48 -0.96 -0.32
C TYR A 68 8.94 -0.72 0.02
N SER A 69 9.88 -1.10 -0.84
CA SER A 69 11.31 -0.93 -0.58
C SER A 69 11.78 0.51 -0.74
N ASP A 70 11.24 1.24 -1.74
CA ASP A 70 11.74 2.58 -2.07
C ASP A 70 10.98 3.70 -1.36
N LEU A 71 9.81 3.43 -0.76
CA LEU A 71 9.04 4.46 -0.06
C LEU A 71 8.66 4.06 1.36
N VAL A 72 7.93 2.95 1.53
CA VAL A 72 7.32 2.59 2.82
C VAL A 72 8.36 2.26 3.88
N SER A 73 9.34 1.40 3.58
CA SER A 73 10.36 0.99 4.56
C SER A 73 11.21 2.16 5.01
N GLY A 74 11.60 3.04 4.08
CA GLY A 74 12.37 4.25 4.38
C GLY A 74 11.60 5.26 5.24
N GLU A 75 10.34 5.50 4.93
CA GLU A 75 9.48 6.43 5.69
C GLU A 75 9.13 5.91 7.10
N LEU A 76 8.96 4.60 7.24
CA LEU A 76 8.73 3.97 8.54
C LEU A 76 10.03 3.77 9.32
N LYS A 77 11.19 3.93 8.68
CA LYS A 77 12.54 3.64 9.24
C LYS A 77 12.60 2.23 9.84
N SER A 78 12.04 1.27 9.12
CA SER A 78 11.85 -0.08 9.61
C SER A 78 12.01 -1.11 8.51
N SER A 79 12.55 -2.26 8.87
CA SER A 79 12.43 -3.46 8.05
C SER A 79 10.98 -3.92 7.99
N ILE A 80 10.56 -4.44 6.84
CA ILE A 80 9.18 -4.82 6.58
C ILE A 80 9.09 -6.20 5.92
N LYS A 81 8.06 -6.94 6.29
CA LYS A 81 7.60 -8.14 5.58
C LYS A 81 6.39 -7.78 4.77
N VAL A 82 6.42 -8.10 3.50
CA VAL A 82 5.40 -7.71 2.53
C VAL A 82 4.75 -8.95 1.95
N GLU A 83 3.44 -9.03 2.05
CA GLU A 83 2.62 -9.96 1.28
C GLU A 83 1.95 -9.20 0.16
N THR A 84 2.13 -9.67 -1.05
CA THR A 84 1.39 -9.22 -2.24
C THR A 84 1.24 -10.42 -3.16
N TRP A 85 0.22 -10.39 -4.00
CA TRP A 85 -0.02 -11.46 -4.96
C TRP A 85 1.18 -11.68 -5.88
N ASN A 86 1.78 -12.85 -5.80
CA ASN A 86 3.00 -13.23 -6.52
C ASN A 86 2.71 -14.04 -7.81
N HIS A 87 1.52 -13.94 -8.35
CA HIS A 87 1.17 -14.61 -9.59
C HIS A 87 1.81 -13.87 -10.78
N GLN A 88 2.72 -14.55 -11.46
CA GLN A 88 3.32 -14.02 -12.68
C GLN A 88 2.39 -14.30 -13.86
N SER A 89 1.96 -13.26 -14.53
CA SER A 89 1.29 -13.36 -15.83
C SER A 89 1.99 -12.43 -16.83
N GLY A 90 2.50 -12.98 -17.91
CA GLY A 90 3.21 -12.21 -18.94
C GLY A 90 4.58 -11.71 -18.51
N ASP A 91 4.90 -10.45 -18.81
CA ASP A 91 6.21 -9.83 -18.55
C ASP A 91 6.35 -9.26 -17.12
N GLU A 92 5.34 -9.45 -16.26
CA GLU A 92 5.37 -8.98 -14.88
C GLU A 92 6.25 -9.90 -14.02
N VAL A 93 7.28 -9.35 -13.41
CA VAL A 93 8.22 -10.08 -12.56
C VAL A 93 8.03 -9.66 -11.11
N ASN A 94 7.78 -10.64 -10.24
CA ASN A 94 7.75 -10.39 -8.81
C ASN A 94 9.12 -9.90 -8.32
N LEU A 95 9.12 -8.77 -7.64
CA LEU A 95 10.35 -8.21 -7.10
C LEU A 95 10.90 -9.09 -5.96
N PRO A 96 12.22 -9.36 -5.98
CA PRO A 96 12.86 -10.14 -4.92
C PRO A 96 12.87 -9.37 -3.60
N SER A 97 13.14 -10.08 -2.51
CA SER A 97 13.47 -9.44 -1.24
C SER A 97 14.68 -8.54 -1.39
N VAL A 98 14.62 -7.36 -0.77
CA VAL A 98 15.72 -6.40 -0.73
C VAL A 98 16.28 -6.40 0.69
N CYS A 99 17.56 -6.74 0.83
CA CYS A 99 18.28 -6.71 2.10
C CYS A 99 19.40 -5.68 1.99
N ASN A 100 19.32 -4.64 2.78
CA ASN A 100 20.36 -3.62 2.87
C ASN A 100 20.81 -3.41 4.32
N SER A 101 21.83 -2.57 4.52
CA SER A 101 22.40 -2.34 5.84
C SER A 101 21.51 -1.58 6.83
N THR A 102 20.47 -0.93 6.34
CA THR A 102 19.60 -0.08 7.16
C THR A 102 18.22 -0.67 7.38
N GLN A 103 17.58 -1.16 6.31
CA GLN A 103 16.25 -1.75 6.36
C GLN A 103 16.13 -2.83 5.29
N SER A 104 15.42 -3.89 5.60
CA SER A 104 15.12 -4.97 4.67
C SER A 104 13.64 -4.95 4.28
N THR A 105 13.35 -5.28 3.02
CA THR A 105 11.99 -5.51 2.52
C THR A 105 11.89 -6.95 2.06
N LEU A 106 11.27 -7.79 2.87
CA LEU A 106 11.16 -9.22 2.62
C LEU A 106 9.81 -9.55 1.98
N SER A 107 9.84 -10.23 0.83
CA SER A 107 8.63 -10.80 0.21
C SER A 107 8.23 -12.09 0.90
N ALA A 108 6.98 -12.21 1.30
CA ALA A 108 6.43 -13.47 1.78
C ALA A 108 6.27 -14.43 0.60
N LYS A 109 6.63 -15.70 0.82
CA LYS A 109 6.38 -16.79 -0.14
C LYS A 109 5.22 -17.67 0.28
N TYR A 110 5.00 -17.72 1.59
CA TYR A 110 3.99 -18.57 2.21
C TYR A 110 3.38 -17.85 3.39
N ILE A 111 2.11 -18.07 3.58
CA ILE A 111 1.32 -17.58 4.71
C ILE A 111 0.95 -18.76 5.59
N ARG A 112 1.21 -18.64 6.88
CA ARG A 112 0.81 -19.62 7.88
C ARG A 112 -0.08 -18.95 8.91
N LEU A 113 -1.31 -19.40 8.97
CA LEU A 113 -2.30 -18.94 9.94
C LEU A 113 -2.46 -19.96 11.08
N PRO A 114 -3.12 -19.60 12.19
CA PRO A 114 -3.57 -20.55 13.19
C PRO A 114 -4.38 -21.72 12.58
N PHE A 115 -4.53 -22.81 13.31
CA PHE A 115 -5.31 -23.99 12.91
C PHE A 115 -4.76 -24.73 11.69
N SER A 116 -3.42 -24.70 11.52
CA SER A 116 -2.72 -25.42 10.43
C SER A 116 -3.10 -24.98 9.01
N VAL A 117 -3.65 -23.81 8.85
CA VAL A 117 -3.88 -23.22 7.53
C VAL A 117 -2.56 -22.71 6.97
N TYR A 118 -2.22 -23.19 5.76
CA TYR A 118 -0.97 -22.86 5.10
C TYR A 118 -1.19 -22.78 3.59
N TYR A 119 -0.75 -21.69 2.97
CA TYR A 119 -0.87 -21.48 1.53
C TYR A 119 0.23 -20.58 0.99
N SER A 120 0.39 -20.63 -0.32
CA SER A 120 1.38 -19.82 -1.06
C SER A 120 0.85 -18.42 -1.32
N SER A 121 1.74 -17.43 -1.37
CA SER A 121 1.42 -16.08 -1.86
C SER A 121 0.95 -16.04 -3.32
N TYR A 122 1.12 -17.13 -4.06
CA TYR A 122 0.48 -17.31 -5.38
C TYR A 122 -1.04 -17.40 -5.34
N GLU A 123 -1.57 -17.88 -4.23
CA GLU A 123 -2.99 -18.11 -4.01
C GLU A 123 -3.64 -16.96 -3.21
N ASP A 124 -2.81 -15.99 -2.76
CA ASP A 124 -3.27 -14.87 -1.93
C ASP A 124 -3.22 -13.53 -2.68
N HIS A 125 -4.39 -12.93 -2.86
CA HIS A 125 -4.53 -11.60 -3.44
C HIS A 125 -4.44 -10.45 -2.42
N SER A 126 -4.26 -10.75 -1.15
CA SER A 126 -4.11 -9.74 -0.13
C SER A 126 -2.84 -8.90 -0.34
N LYS A 127 -2.86 -7.67 0.10
CA LYS A 127 -1.69 -6.80 0.13
C LYS A 127 -1.57 -6.20 1.52
N PHE A 128 -0.61 -6.70 2.27
CA PHE A 128 -0.33 -6.17 3.60
C PHE A 128 1.15 -6.16 3.92
N VAL A 129 1.49 -5.34 4.87
CA VAL A 129 2.86 -5.19 5.37
C VAL A 129 2.85 -5.28 6.89
N VAL A 130 3.85 -5.96 7.42
CA VAL A 130 4.15 -5.95 8.85
C VAL A 130 5.57 -5.41 9.04
N ALA A 131 5.69 -4.34 9.80
CA ALA A 131 7.00 -3.85 10.22
C ALA A 131 7.58 -4.75 11.33
N TYR A 132 8.90 -4.96 11.29
CA TYR A 132 9.56 -5.79 12.28
C TYR A 132 10.94 -5.23 12.64
N SER A 133 11.44 -5.62 13.81
CA SER A 133 12.81 -5.33 14.21
C SER A 133 13.69 -6.55 13.89
N GLU A 134 14.83 -6.31 13.28
CA GLU A 134 15.85 -7.35 13.06
C GLU A 134 16.61 -7.69 14.35
N ARG A 135 16.53 -6.82 15.34
CA ARG A 135 17.21 -6.98 16.63
C ARG A 135 16.21 -7.37 17.71
N SER A 136 16.40 -8.51 18.31
CA SER A 136 15.54 -9.01 19.41
C SER A 136 15.51 -8.10 20.64
N SER A 137 16.49 -7.21 20.78
CA SER A 137 16.57 -6.23 21.89
C SER A 137 15.77 -4.95 21.65
N GLN A 138 15.18 -4.76 20.48
CA GLN A 138 14.34 -3.58 20.19
C GLN A 138 12.87 -3.90 20.42
N PRO A 139 12.08 -2.92 20.92
CA PRO A 139 10.66 -3.10 21.10
C PRO A 139 9.98 -3.41 19.74
N PRO A 140 8.84 -4.11 19.75
CA PRO A 140 8.07 -4.38 18.55
C PRO A 140 7.72 -3.07 17.83
N ILE A 141 7.85 -3.07 16.53
CA ILE A 141 7.47 -1.93 15.70
C ILE A 141 5.98 -2.06 15.38
N PRO A 142 5.13 -1.10 15.77
CA PRO A 142 3.68 -1.27 15.78
C PRO A 142 3.02 -0.91 14.45
N TYR A 143 3.69 -1.11 13.32
CA TYR A 143 3.11 -0.77 12.02
C TYR A 143 2.61 -2.00 11.28
N VAL A 144 1.34 -1.93 10.88
CA VAL A 144 0.71 -2.81 9.90
C VAL A 144 0.14 -1.92 8.81
N CYS A 145 0.43 -2.25 7.55
CA CYS A 145 -0.15 -1.57 6.41
C CYS A 145 -1.09 -2.54 5.67
N ILE A 146 -2.17 -2.02 5.15
CA ILE A 146 -3.05 -2.70 4.21
C ILE A 146 -3.06 -1.90 2.92
N GLY A 147 -3.16 -2.54 1.78
CA GLY A 147 -3.02 -1.87 0.50
C GLY A 147 -3.70 -2.59 -0.65
N ASP A 148 -3.46 -2.06 -1.84
CA ASP A 148 -4.02 -2.56 -3.10
C ASP A 148 -2.95 -2.76 -4.19
N ILE A 149 -1.71 -2.35 -3.94
CA ILE A 149 -0.63 -2.36 -4.91
C ILE A 149 0.23 -3.61 -4.73
N ASN A 150 0.42 -4.38 -5.80
CA ASN A 150 1.37 -5.47 -5.84
C ASN A 150 2.81 -4.95 -5.84
N ARG A 151 3.73 -5.83 -5.47
CA ARG A 151 5.15 -5.61 -5.53
C ARG A 151 5.69 -6.11 -6.87
N GLN A 152 5.73 -5.20 -7.85
CA GLN A 152 6.17 -5.45 -9.22
C GLN A 152 6.65 -4.15 -9.87
#